data_8105d97685a7a52fc983f0b981f62d6e
#
_entry.id   8105d97685a7a52fc983f0b981f62d6e
#
_cell.length_a   1.000
_cell.length_b   1.000
_cell.length_c   1.000
_cell.angle_alpha   90.00
_cell.angle_beta   90.00
_cell.angle_gamma   90.00
#
_symmetry.space_group_name_H-M   'P 1'
#
loop_
_entity.id
_entity.type
_entity.pdbx_description
1 polymer ?
#
loop_
_entity_poly.entity_id
_entity_poly.type
_entity_poly.pdbx_seq_one_letter_code
_entity_poly.pdbx_strand_id
1 'polypeptide(L)'
;VRLSVNGGPLVEKKVASCPGGLKHVPVVFPKAWDFMENKKLASSGKEGAVKLVAEGLIGGKVVTRHEVRPARRAEKIRLTLDREDGVDFYANGSDVFAVVAEVTDGRGTVKRLNDEEIVFSVEGPAELLTDSPDGTLTQSVKWGSAPALVRLGTRPGTVTVRASVKHPGSQKPVSGIIKFDTKAPGLKMLFTEDAADCEKKAAGTPSSSAAPASEREKSLQMELEKVRHELNSLRNEKVSAQQTHFE
;
A
#
# COMPACT_ATOMS: atom_id res chain seq x y z
N VAL A 1 6.27 35.26 -4.41
CA VAL A 1 6.88 33.98 -4.79
C VAL A 1 7.97 34.22 -5.81
N ARG A 2 9.10 33.58 -5.67
CA ARG A 2 10.16 33.60 -6.67
C ARG A 2 10.53 32.20 -7.13
N LEU A 3 10.92 32.09 -8.40
CA LEU A 3 11.29 30.85 -9.07
C LEU A 3 12.70 30.97 -9.62
N SER A 4 13.51 29.94 -9.44
CA SER A 4 14.78 29.71 -10.12
C SER A 4 14.71 28.41 -10.92
N VAL A 5 15.18 28.45 -12.15
CA VAL A 5 15.30 27.30 -13.03
C VAL A 5 16.78 27.00 -13.23
N ASN A 6 17.21 25.77 -12.92
CA ASN A 6 18.60 25.29 -13.12
C ASN A 6 19.68 26.16 -12.42
N GLY A 7 19.31 26.85 -11.34
CA GLY A 7 20.22 27.79 -10.69
C GLY A 7 20.40 29.14 -11.40
N GLY A 8 19.62 29.39 -12.44
CA GLY A 8 19.56 30.68 -13.11
C GLY A 8 18.95 31.79 -12.26
N PRO A 9 18.79 32.98 -12.83
CA PRO A 9 18.31 34.16 -12.09
C PRO A 9 16.92 33.92 -11.51
N LEU A 10 16.69 34.50 -10.33
CA LEU A 10 15.42 34.45 -9.64
C LEU A 10 14.40 35.36 -10.32
N VAL A 11 13.28 34.82 -10.76
CA VAL A 11 12.13 35.56 -11.26
C VAL A 11 11.12 35.71 -10.13
N GLU A 12 10.85 36.92 -9.71
CA GLU A 12 9.90 37.21 -8.64
C GLU A 12 8.55 37.65 -9.19
N LYS A 13 7.47 37.10 -8.63
CA LYS A 13 6.09 37.56 -8.83
C LYS A 13 5.42 37.85 -7.51
N LYS A 14 4.79 39.02 -7.43
CA LYS A 14 3.88 39.33 -6.32
C LYS A 14 2.59 38.52 -6.49
N VAL A 15 2.11 37.98 -5.38
CA VAL A 15 0.81 37.33 -5.34
C VAL A 15 -0.25 38.41 -5.37
N ALA A 16 -1.03 38.49 -6.46
CA ALA A 16 -2.20 39.36 -6.55
C ALA A 16 -3.35 38.78 -5.71
N SER A 17 -4.42 39.54 -5.55
CA SER A 17 -5.66 39.04 -4.93
C SER A 17 -6.17 37.82 -5.65
N CYS A 18 -6.67 36.84 -4.89
CA CYS A 18 -7.14 35.59 -5.47
C CYS A 18 -8.53 35.79 -6.11
N PRO A 19 -8.71 35.40 -7.38
CA PRO A 19 -10.05 35.37 -7.97
C PRO A 19 -10.95 34.41 -7.19
N GLY A 20 -12.17 34.84 -6.86
CA GLY A 20 -13.16 33.99 -6.19
C GLY A 20 -12.91 33.68 -4.72
N GLY A 21 -12.01 34.41 -4.04
CA GLY A 21 -11.80 34.26 -2.58
C GLY A 21 -11.07 32.93 -2.20
N LEU A 22 -10.40 32.27 -3.12
CA LEU A 22 -9.61 31.06 -2.83
C LEU A 22 -8.52 31.37 -1.80
N LYS A 23 -8.33 30.51 -0.81
CA LYS A 23 -7.30 30.66 0.23
C LYS A 23 -5.86 30.55 -0.31
N HIS A 24 -5.68 29.83 -1.41
CA HIS A 24 -4.37 29.58 -2.01
C HIS A 24 -4.34 30.10 -3.43
N VAL A 25 -3.51 31.11 -3.67
CA VAL A 25 -3.40 31.74 -5.00
C VAL A 25 -2.40 30.99 -5.84
N PRO A 26 -2.78 30.48 -7.03
CA PRO A 26 -1.83 29.90 -7.97
C PRO A 26 -0.94 31.01 -8.54
N VAL A 27 0.38 30.80 -8.53
CA VAL A 27 1.35 31.70 -9.15
C VAL A 27 1.92 31.04 -10.40
N VAL A 28 1.63 31.62 -11.56
CA VAL A 28 2.04 31.06 -12.86
C VAL A 28 3.25 31.81 -13.39
N PHE A 29 4.28 31.05 -13.78
CA PHE A 29 5.48 31.54 -14.45
C PHE A 29 5.45 31.04 -15.90
N PRO A 30 4.86 31.80 -16.85
CA PRO A 30 4.75 31.34 -18.24
C PRO A 30 6.13 31.24 -18.87
N LYS A 31 6.34 30.21 -19.70
CA LYS A 31 7.60 29.95 -20.44
C LYS A 31 8.84 29.80 -19.56
N ALA A 32 8.66 29.53 -18.24
CA ALA A 32 9.80 29.35 -17.34
C ALA A 32 10.54 28.02 -17.55
N TRP A 33 9.92 27.05 -18.24
CA TRP A 33 10.48 25.73 -18.47
C TRP A 33 10.53 25.41 -19.96
N ASP A 34 11.75 25.21 -20.51
CA ASP A 34 11.95 24.66 -21.82
C ASP A 34 12.30 23.16 -21.72
N PHE A 35 11.43 22.31 -22.28
CA PHE A 35 11.61 20.87 -22.22
C PHE A 35 12.87 20.40 -22.96
N MET A 36 13.16 20.96 -24.13
CA MET A 36 14.28 20.52 -24.97
C MET A 36 15.63 20.92 -24.38
N GLU A 37 15.74 22.13 -23.85
CA GLU A 37 16.95 22.57 -23.15
C GLU A 37 17.20 21.74 -21.90
N ASN A 38 16.17 21.51 -21.11
CA ASN A 38 16.28 20.71 -19.88
C ASN A 38 16.60 19.24 -20.16
N LYS A 39 16.06 18.66 -21.27
CA LYS A 39 16.43 17.31 -21.72
C LYS A 39 17.92 17.24 -22.09
N LYS A 40 18.43 18.19 -22.87
CA LYS A 40 19.87 18.27 -23.21
C LYS A 40 20.72 18.41 -21.95
N LEU A 41 20.33 19.27 -21.02
CA LEU A 41 21.03 19.48 -19.75
C LEU A 41 21.02 18.23 -18.88
N ALA A 42 19.90 17.51 -18.80
CA ALA A 42 19.81 16.24 -18.08
C ALA A 42 20.73 15.17 -18.69
N SER A 43 20.86 15.14 -20.02
CA SER A 43 21.73 14.20 -20.75
C SER A 43 23.23 14.55 -20.65
N SER A 44 23.60 15.76 -20.24
CA SER A 44 24.99 16.20 -20.10
C SER A 44 25.76 15.54 -18.96
N GLY A 45 25.08 14.72 -18.14
CA GLY A 45 25.68 14.00 -17.02
C GLY A 45 26.02 14.87 -15.80
N LYS A 46 25.84 16.19 -15.87
CA LYS A 46 26.07 17.08 -14.72
C LYS A 46 25.01 16.82 -13.65
N GLU A 47 25.46 16.35 -12.51
CA GLU A 47 24.59 16.02 -11.40
C GLU A 47 23.88 17.25 -10.86
N GLY A 48 22.53 17.17 -10.73
CA GLY A 48 21.72 18.27 -10.19
C GLY A 48 21.57 19.50 -11.09
N ALA A 49 22.02 19.41 -12.35
CA ALA A 49 21.92 20.52 -13.30
C ALA A 49 20.47 20.94 -13.56
N VAL A 50 19.54 19.97 -13.63
CA VAL A 50 18.12 20.24 -13.86
C VAL A 50 17.36 20.29 -12.55
N LYS A 51 16.85 21.48 -12.21
CA LYS A 51 16.05 21.69 -11.01
C LYS A 51 15.17 22.93 -11.11
N LEU A 52 14.03 22.88 -10.46
CA LEU A 52 13.17 24.02 -10.20
C LEU A 52 13.20 24.32 -8.69
N VAL A 53 13.41 25.54 -8.31
CA VAL A 53 13.37 25.99 -6.92
C VAL A 53 12.35 27.11 -6.80
N ALA A 54 11.27 26.87 -6.07
CA ALA A 54 10.28 27.87 -5.73
C ALA A 54 10.44 28.30 -4.27
N GLU A 55 10.39 29.58 -4.01
CA GLU A 55 10.50 30.16 -2.67
C GLU A 55 9.31 31.09 -2.40
N GLY A 56 8.66 30.87 -1.26
CA GLY A 56 7.65 31.79 -0.75
C GLY A 56 8.27 32.84 0.15
N LEU A 57 7.90 34.10 -0.06
CA LEU A 57 8.41 35.23 0.69
C LEU A 57 7.29 35.97 1.44
N ILE A 58 7.55 36.34 2.67
CA ILE A 58 6.73 37.28 3.47
C ILE A 58 7.63 38.40 3.96
N GLY A 59 7.29 39.64 3.64
CA GLY A 59 8.11 40.79 4.00
C GLY A 59 9.55 40.74 3.46
N GLY A 60 9.76 40.13 2.28
CA GLY A 60 11.07 39.97 1.66
C GLY A 60 11.91 38.79 2.21
N LYS A 61 11.46 38.15 3.26
CA LYS A 61 12.14 36.99 3.85
C LYS A 61 11.57 35.67 3.28
N VAL A 62 12.45 34.70 2.99
CA VAL A 62 12.06 33.33 2.56
C VAL A 62 11.48 32.59 3.75
N VAL A 63 10.21 32.20 3.66
CA VAL A 63 9.50 31.45 4.71
C VAL A 63 9.26 29.99 4.32
N THR A 64 9.27 29.70 3.03
CA THR A 64 9.14 28.32 2.54
C THR A 64 9.95 28.15 1.26
N ARG A 65 10.43 26.93 1.02
CA ARG A 65 11.17 26.55 -0.18
C ARG A 65 10.74 25.17 -0.61
N HIS A 66 10.49 25.03 -1.90
CA HIS A 66 10.21 23.75 -2.53
C HIS A 66 11.13 23.54 -3.73
N GLU A 67 11.70 22.36 -3.83
CA GLU A 67 12.61 22.00 -4.93
C GLU A 67 12.08 20.77 -5.65
N VAL A 68 12.01 20.85 -6.98
CA VAL A 68 11.62 19.75 -7.86
C VAL A 68 12.77 19.41 -8.79
N ARG A 69 13.07 18.13 -8.89
CA ARG A 69 14.10 17.57 -9.80
C ARG A 69 13.51 16.40 -10.59
N PRO A 70 14.00 16.12 -11.80
CA PRO A 70 13.66 14.90 -12.52
C PRO A 70 14.24 13.69 -11.74
N ALA A 71 13.45 12.65 -11.61
CA ALA A 71 13.91 11.39 -11.03
C ALA A 71 14.91 10.70 -11.98
N ARG A 72 15.89 10.05 -11.39
CA ARG A 72 16.86 9.21 -12.07
C ARG A 72 16.36 7.76 -12.18
N ARG A 73 17.31 6.82 -12.28
CA ARG A 73 17.04 5.38 -12.25
C ARG A 73 16.32 5.02 -10.94
N ALA A 74 15.33 4.14 -11.03
CA ALA A 74 14.68 3.59 -9.84
C ALA A 74 15.69 2.79 -8.99
N GLU A 75 15.84 3.13 -7.72
CA GLU A 75 16.80 2.49 -6.83
C GLU A 75 16.14 1.87 -5.59
N LYS A 76 15.04 2.40 -5.14
CA LYS A 76 14.34 1.92 -3.94
C LYS A 76 12.86 2.22 -3.94
N ILE A 77 12.14 1.43 -3.17
CA ILE A 77 10.75 1.64 -2.83
C ILE A 77 10.70 2.28 -1.44
N ARG A 78 10.06 3.44 -1.36
CA ARG A 78 9.76 4.09 -0.09
C ARG A 78 8.33 3.77 0.30
N LEU A 79 8.11 3.31 1.53
CA LEU A 79 6.78 3.15 2.10
C LEU A 79 6.47 4.30 3.05
N THR A 80 5.28 4.84 2.93
CA THR A 80 4.73 5.85 3.84
C THR A 80 3.34 5.42 4.31
N LEU A 81 3.02 5.75 5.55
CA LEU A 81 1.67 5.57 6.08
C LEU A 81 0.88 6.85 5.78
N ASP A 82 -0.29 6.69 5.16
CA ASP A 82 -1.23 7.80 4.96
C ASP A 82 -2.05 8.00 6.23
N ARG A 83 -1.41 8.64 7.21
CA ARG A 83 -1.99 8.89 8.52
C ARG A 83 -1.35 10.14 9.14
N GLU A 84 -2.09 10.85 9.97
CA GLU A 84 -1.56 11.97 10.74
C GLU A 84 -0.47 11.50 11.72
N ASP A 85 0.58 12.30 11.84
CA ASP A 85 1.67 12.03 12.77
C ASP A 85 1.17 12.02 14.23
N GLY A 86 1.66 11.06 15.01
CA GLY A 86 1.33 10.96 16.45
C GLY A 86 0.02 10.26 16.78
N VAL A 87 -0.73 9.75 15.79
CA VAL A 87 -1.92 8.94 16.04
C VAL A 87 -1.53 7.47 16.26
N ASP A 88 -1.92 6.91 17.39
CA ASP A 88 -1.65 5.52 17.74
C ASP A 88 -2.46 4.54 16.86
N PHE A 89 -1.89 3.36 16.63
CA PHE A 89 -2.56 2.24 15.99
C PHE A 89 -3.16 1.34 17.06
N TYR A 90 -4.47 1.07 16.96
CA TYR A 90 -5.17 0.20 17.90
C TYR A 90 -5.57 -1.13 17.26
N ALA A 91 -5.28 -2.22 17.94
CA ALA A 91 -5.65 -3.57 17.53
C ALA A 91 -7.14 -3.84 17.80
N ASN A 92 -8.02 -3.16 17.06
CA ASN A 92 -9.48 -3.21 17.23
C ASN A 92 -10.21 -4.06 16.18
N GLY A 93 -9.47 -4.65 15.22
CA GLY A 93 -10.02 -5.49 14.16
C GLY A 93 -10.74 -4.75 13.02
N SER A 94 -10.87 -3.42 13.12
CA SER A 94 -11.64 -2.61 12.17
C SER A 94 -10.88 -1.44 11.58
N ASP A 95 -9.82 -0.96 12.22
CA ASP A 95 -9.03 0.15 11.70
C ASP A 95 -8.36 -0.25 10.38
N VAL A 96 -8.59 0.59 9.37
CA VAL A 96 -7.98 0.46 8.05
C VAL A 96 -7.23 1.74 7.73
N PHE A 97 -6.05 1.60 7.18
CA PHE A 97 -5.25 2.72 6.71
C PHE A 97 -4.52 2.38 5.41
N ALA A 98 -4.10 3.40 4.68
CA ALA A 98 -3.35 3.21 3.46
C ALA A 98 -1.84 3.21 3.73
N VAL A 99 -1.14 2.27 3.10
CA VAL A 99 0.31 2.28 2.94
C VAL A 99 0.61 2.62 1.49
N VAL A 100 1.36 3.67 1.26
CA VAL A 100 1.71 4.11 -0.09
C VAL A 100 3.15 3.73 -0.40
N ALA A 101 3.35 2.94 -1.45
CA ALA A 101 4.66 2.63 -1.99
C ALA A 101 5.01 3.63 -3.09
N GLU A 102 6.16 4.27 -2.99
CA GLU A 102 6.68 5.18 -4.00
C GLU A 102 7.99 4.64 -4.56
N VAL A 103 8.06 4.53 -5.88
CA VAL A 103 9.30 4.18 -6.57
C VAL A 103 10.19 5.42 -6.65
N THR A 104 11.35 5.39 -6.02
CA THR A 104 12.24 6.54 -5.91
C THR A 104 13.62 6.25 -6.47
N ASP A 105 14.32 7.30 -6.86
CA ASP A 105 15.74 7.25 -7.14
C ASP A 105 16.59 7.26 -5.84
N GLY A 106 17.89 7.19 -5.96
CA GLY A 106 18.83 7.19 -4.82
C GLY A 106 18.74 8.44 -3.93
N ARG A 107 18.14 9.52 -4.42
CA ARG A 107 17.92 10.78 -3.69
C ARG A 107 16.55 10.88 -3.05
N GLY A 108 15.69 9.88 -3.27
CA GLY A 108 14.32 9.88 -2.77
C GLY A 108 13.34 10.65 -3.67
N THR A 109 13.74 11.03 -4.90
CA THR A 109 12.83 11.65 -5.86
C THR A 109 11.93 10.59 -6.49
N VAL A 110 10.61 10.81 -6.42
CA VAL A 110 9.62 9.87 -6.95
C VAL A 110 9.70 9.83 -8.48
N LYS A 111 9.84 8.63 -9.04
CA LYS A 111 9.86 8.37 -10.48
C LYS A 111 8.44 8.29 -11.04
N ARG A 112 7.87 9.43 -11.38
CA ARG A 112 6.44 9.54 -11.78
C ARG A 112 6.07 8.80 -13.07
N LEU A 113 7.02 8.63 -13.99
CA LEU A 113 6.83 7.86 -15.23
C LEU A 113 7.30 6.41 -15.03
N ASN A 114 6.76 5.75 -14.02
CA ASN A 114 6.99 4.35 -13.73
C ASN A 114 5.64 3.62 -13.78
N ASP A 115 5.60 2.48 -14.47
CA ASP A 115 4.42 1.64 -14.71
C ASP A 115 4.61 0.20 -14.20
N GLU A 116 5.64 -0.04 -13.38
CA GLU A 116 5.90 -1.33 -12.78
C GLU A 116 4.75 -1.79 -11.87
N GLU A 117 4.69 -3.09 -11.60
CA GLU A 117 3.79 -3.67 -10.61
C GLU A 117 4.52 -3.87 -9.28
N ILE A 118 3.90 -3.42 -8.20
CA ILE A 118 4.38 -3.60 -6.82
C ILE A 118 3.58 -4.71 -6.15
N VAL A 119 4.29 -5.63 -5.53
CA VAL A 119 3.72 -6.66 -4.67
C VAL A 119 3.90 -6.23 -3.21
N PHE A 120 2.78 -6.15 -2.51
CA PHE A 120 2.74 -5.91 -1.08
C PHE A 120 2.54 -7.21 -0.32
N SER A 121 3.17 -7.31 0.84
CA SER A 121 2.92 -8.35 1.84
C SER A 121 2.91 -7.74 3.24
N VAL A 122 2.19 -8.37 4.15
CA VAL A 122 2.11 -7.95 5.55
C VAL A 122 2.45 -9.13 6.45
N GLU A 123 3.18 -8.86 7.53
CA GLU A 123 3.50 -9.80 8.59
C GLU A 123 3.06 -9.19 9.93
N GLY A 124 2.58 -10.02 10.86
CA GLY A 124 2.10 -9.60 12.16
C GLY A 124 0.57 -9.55 12.23
N PRO A 125 0.00 -8.91 13.28
CA PRO A 125 -1.44 -8.90 13.52
C PRO A 125 -2.18 -7.88 12.63
N ALA A 126 -2.08 -8.05 11.33
CA ALA A 126 -2.74 -7.23 10.32
C ALA A 126 -2.88 -8.02 9.01
N GLU A 127 -3.74 -7.56 8.11
CA GLU A 127 -3.92 -8.16 6.79
C GLU A 127 -4.05 -7.09 5.72
N LEU A 128 -3.68 -7.43 4.49
CA LEU A 128 -3.97 -6.62 3.32
C LEU A 128 -5.41 -6.86 2.88
N LEU A 129 -6.11 -5.79 2.50
CA LEU A 129 -7.42 -5.92 1.85
C LEU A 129 -7.19 -6.32 0.39
N THR A 130 -7.25 -7.61 0.13
CA THR A 130 -6.97 -8.23 -1.16
C THR A 130 -7.86 -9.45 -1.37
N ASP A 131 -8.17 -9.74 -2.64
CA ASP A 131 -8.86 -10.98 -3.04
C ASP A 131 -7.86 -12.13 -3.30
N SER A 132 -6.56 -11.89 -3.16
CA SER A 132 -5.54 -12.89 -3.41
C SER A 132 -5.51 -13.94 -2.30
N PRO A 133 -5.56 -15.25 -2.62
CA PRO A 133 -5.61 -16.32 -1.63
C PRO A 133 -4.31 -16.45 -0.80
N ASP A 134 -3.20 -15.91 -1.28
CA ASP A 134 -1.91 -15.88 -0.58
C ASP A 134 -1.75 -14.65 0.33
N GLY A 135 -2.77 -13.79 0.40
CA GLY A 135 -2.75 -12.58 1.21
C GLY A 135 -1.82 -11.49 0.70
N THR A 136 -1.27 -11.62 -0.51
CA THR A 136 -0.48 -10.58 -1.17
C THR A 136 -1.36 -9.67 -2.00
N LEU A 137 -0.94 -8.42 -2.22
CA LEU A 137 -1.61 -7.47 -3.10
C LEU A 137 -0.65 -7.02 -4.19
N THR A 138 -1.02 -7.22 -5.45
CA THR A 138 -0.29 -6.66 -6.59
C THR A 138 -1.00 -5.42 -7.10
N GLN A 139 -0.27 -4.30 -7.15
CA GLN A 139 -0.79 -3.01 -7.62
C GLN A 139 0.11 -2.41 -8.69
N SER A 140 -0.51 -1.90 -9.77
CA SER A 140 0.21 -1.13 -10.77
C SER A 140 0.56 0.25 -10.24
N VAL A 141 1.80 0.66 -10.44
CA VAL A 141 2.26 2.01 -10.11
C VAL A 141 1.57 3.03 -11.00
N LYS A 142 1.02 4.08 -10.41
CA LYS A 142 0.46 5.24 -11.10
C LYS A 142 1.12 6.51 -10.58
N TRP A 143 1.66 7.30 -11.49
CA TRP A 143 2.41 8.51 -11.15
C TRP A 143 3.55 8.30 -10.14
N GLY A 144 4.17 7.11 -10.17
CA GLY A 144 5.28 6.74 -9.31
C GLY A 144 4.87 6.18 -7.96
N SER A 145 3.59 5.96 -7.69
CA SER A 145 3.08 5.43 -6.43
C SER A 145 2.04 4.34 -6.62
N ALA A 146 1.92 3.46 -5.63
CA ALA A 146 0.91 2.42 -5.55
C ALA A 146 0.41 2.33 -4.09
N PRO A 147 -0.89 2.43 -3.83
CA PRO A 147 -1.45 2.29 -2.49
C PRO A 147 -1.80 0.84 -2.17
N ALA A 148 -1.76 0.48 -0.89
CA ALA A 148 -2.32 -0.74 -0.34
C ALA A 148 -3.10 -0.42 0.93
N LEU A 149 -4.25 -1.05 1.13
CA LEU A 149 -5.03 -0.93 2.34
C LEU A 149 -4.68 -2.05 3.31
N VAL A 150 -4.39 -1.69 4.55
CA VAL A 150 -4.06 -2.61 5.63
C VAL A 150 -5.12 -2.51 6.70
N ARG A 151 -5.73 -3.63 7.09
CA ARG A 151 -6.63 -3.75 8.22
C ARG A 151 -5.88 -4.31 9.42
N LEU A 152 -6.01 -3.67 10.57
CA LEU A 152 -5.43 -4.15 11.82
C LEU A 152 -6.26 -5.31 12.39
N GLY A 153 -5.57 -6.27 12.99
CA GLY A 153 -6.18 -7.38 13.71
C GLY A 153 -6.64 -6.97 15.11
N THR A 154 -7.06 -7.97 15.89
CA THR A 154 -7.54 -7.78 17.27
C THR A 154 -6.46 -7.97 18.34
N ARG A 155 -5.27 -8.45 17.95
CA ARG A 155 -4.13 -8.66 18.84
C ARG A 155 -3.12 -7.53 18.67
N PRO A 156 -2.65 -6.90 19.77
CA PRO A 156 -1.56 -5.94 19.67
C PRO A 156 -0.26 -6.63 19.30
N GLY A 157 0.62 -5.91 18.61
CA GLY A 157 1.92 -6.42 18.19
C GLY A 157 2.56 -5.57 17.12
N THR A 158 3.73 -6.00 16.65
CA THR A 158 4.45 -5.32 15.57
C THR A 158 3.92 -5.78 14.22
N VAL A 159 3.53 -4.83 13.39
CA VAL A 159 3.14 -5.04 11.99
C VAL A 159 4.30 -4.63 11.09
N THR A 160 4.63 -5.47 10.15
CA THR A 160 5.65 -5.21 9.12
C THR A 160 5.01 -5.28 7.75
N VAL A 161 5.01 -4.17 7.02
CA VAL A 161 4.57 -4.14 5.62
C VAL A 161 5.80 -4.09 4.72
N ARG A 162 5.82 -4.92 3.69
CA ARG A 162 6.87 -4.98 2.66
C ARG A 162 6.26 -4.68 1.30
N ALA A 163 7.05 -4.01 0.46
CA ALA A 163 6.70 -3.80 -0.93
C ALA A 163 7.91 -4.07 -1.82
N SER A 164 7.70 -4.80 -2.91
CA SER A 164 8.76 -5.12 -3.89
C SER A 164 8.22 -5.05 -5.31
N VAL A 165 9.09 -4.82 -6.27
CA VAL A 165 8.71 -4.90 -7.69
C VAL A 165 8.44 -6.36 -8.06
N LYS A 166 7.33 -6.65 -8.71
CA LYS A 166 6.91 -7.99 -9.11
C LYS A 166 7.88 -8.63 -10.12
N HIS A 167 8.29 -7.85 -11.10
CA HIS A 167 9.21 -8.29 -12.16
C HIS A 167 10.42 -7.36 -12.22
N PRO A 168 11.42 -7.57 -11.35
CA PRO A 168 12.62 -6.74 -11.37
C PRO A 168 13.39 -6.97 -12.66
N GLY A 169 13.40 -5.97 -13.54
CA GLY A 169 14.19 -5.96 -14.77
C GLY A 169 15.67 -5.67 -14.49
N SER A 170 16.32 -4.96 -15.42
CA SER A 170 17.71 -4.49 -15.24
C SER A 170 17.87 -3.50 -14.08
N GLN A 171 16.79 -2.81 -13.72
CA GLN A 171 16.67 -1.97 -12.53
C GLN A 171 16.02 -2.80 -11.43
N LYS A 172 16.77 -3.09 -10.36
CA LYS A 172 16.28 -3.85 -9.21
C LYS A 172 16.18 -2.90 -8.01
N PRO A 173 15.09 -2.12 -7.88
CA PRO A 173 14.95 -1.25 -6.75
C PRO A 173 14.89 -2.07 -5.46
N VAL A 174 15.54 -1.57 -4.42
CA VAL A 174 15.50 -2.19 -3.09
C VAL A 174 14.09 -2.13 -2.54
N SER A 175 13.61 -3.27 -2.03
CA SER A 175 12.28 -3.40 -1.44
C SER A 175 12.08 -2.42 -0.29
N GLY A 176 10.88 -1.83 -0.23
CA GLY A 176 10.45 -0.99 0.88
C GLY A 176 10.00 -1.85 2.06
N ILE A 177 10.32 -1.41 3.28
CA ILE A 177 9.85 -2.03 4.52
C ILE A 177 9.46 -0.91 5.46
N ILE A 178 8.27 -1.04 6.07
CA ILE A 178 7.83 -0.17 7.16
C ILE A 178 7.35 -1.02 8.32
N LYS A 179 7.67 -0.60 9.55
CA LYS A 179 7.26 -1.29 10.78
C LYS A 179 6.61 -0.30 11.71
N PHE A 180 5.58 -0.74 12.39
CA PHE A 180 4.90 0.01 13.44
C PHE A 180 4.27 -0.94 14.44
N ASP A 181 4.04 -0.45 15.65
CA ASP A 181 3.43 -1.24 16.73
C ASP A 181 1.96 -0.86 16.90
N THR A 182 1.13 -1.86 17.17
CA THR A 182 -0.27 -1.68 17.50
C THR A 182 -0.47 -1.84 19.01
N LYS A 183 -1.31 -0.99 19.58
CA LYS A 183 -1.68 -1.00 21.00
C LYS A 183 -3.02 -1.70 21.22
N ALA A 184 -3.22 -2.25 22.41
CA ALA A 184 -4.52 -2.74 22.80
C ALA A 184 -5.52 -1.57 22.86
N PRO A 185 -6.77 -1.73 22.39
CA PRO A 185 -7.79 -0.71 22.55
C PRO A 185 -8.10 -0.50 24.03
N GLY A 186 -8.20 0.77 24.45
CA GLY A 186 -8.48 1.11 25.87
C GLY A 186 -9.89 0.77 26.32
N LEU A 187 -10.81 0.49 25.38
CA LEU A 187 -12.19 0.08 25.66
C LEU A 187 -12.34 -1.41 25.39
N LYS A 188 -13.01 -2.12 26.28
CA LYS A 188 -13.37 -3.53 26.06
C LYS A 188 -14.35 -3.60 24.89
N MET A 189 -13.94 -4.26 23.81
CA MET A 189 -14.79 -4.43 22.63
C MET A 189 -15.96 -5.35 22.95
N LEU A 190 -17.20 -4.91 22.68
CA LEU A 190 -18.41 -5.65 23.04
C LEU A 190 -18.65 -6.92 22.22
N PHE A 191 -17.92 -7.09 21.08
CA PHE A 191 -18.20 -8.15 20.10
C PHE A 191 -16.98 -8.96 19.64
N THR A 192 -15.80 -8.72 20.20
CA THR A 192 -14.65 -9.59 19.99
C THR A 192 -14.53 -10.57 21.14
N GLU A 193 -14.89 -11.83 20.91
CA GLU A 193 -14.33 -12.89 21.73
C GLU A 193 -12.82 -12.83 21.51
N ASP A 194 -12.07 -12.65 22.59
CA ASP A 194 -10.61 -12.68 22.50
C ASP A 194 -10.22 -14.04 21.90
N ALA A 195 -9.53 -14.02 20.75
CA ALA A 195 -9.07 -15.24 20.10
C ALA A 195 -8.21 -16.10 21.04
N ALA A 196 -7.59 -15.48 22.06
CA ALA A 196 -6.90 -16.17 23.14
C ALA A 196 -7.85 -17.00 24.03
N ASP A 197 -9.11 -16.62 24.18
CA ASP A 197 -10.10 -17.40 24.93
C ASP A 197 -10.66 -18.54 24.07
N CYS A 198 -10.74 -18.36 22.74
CA CYS A 198 -11.04 -19.46 21.82
C CYS A 198 -9.93 -20.50 21.79
N GLU A 199 -8.65 -20.10 21.80
CA GLU A 199 -7.52 -21.05 21.85
C GLU A 199 -7.41 -21.74 23.20
N LYS A 200 -7.70 -21.06 24.32
CA LYS A 200 -7.76 -21.70 25.66
C LYS A 200 -8.92 -22.67 25.77
N LYS A 201 -10.08 -22.38 25.17
CA LYS A 201 -11.20 -23.35 25.10
C LYS A 201 -10.88 -24.54 24.18
N ALA A 202 -10.08 -24.33 23.13
CA ALA A 202 -9.62 -25.40 22.23
C ALA A 202 -8.47 -26.25 22.84
N ALA A 203 -7.64 -25.67 23.70
CA ALA A 203 -6.54 -26.34 24.42
C ALA A 203 -6.93 -26.92 25.79
N GLY A 204 -8.13 -26.58 26.27
CA GLY A 204 -8.70 -27.15 27.51
C GLY A 204 -9.12 -28.58 27.26
N THR A 205 -8.41 -29.51 27.89
CA THR A 205 -8.63 -30.95 28.14
C THR A 205 -9.99 -31.48 27.65
N PRO A 206 -10.06 -32.62 27.01
CA PRO A 206 -11.33 -33.25 26.67
C PRO A 206 -12.08 -33.58 27.96
N SER A 207 -12.89 -32.68 28.43
CA SER A 207 -13.92 -32.97 29.44
C SER A 207 -14.90 -33.93 28.75
N SER A 208 -14.91 -35.17 29.26
CA SER A 208 -15.84 -36.21 28.86
C SER A 208 -17.27 -35.86 29.32
N SER A 209 -17.90 -34.96 28.60
CA SER A 209 -19.35 -34.83 28.57
C SER A 209 -19.74 -34.19 27.23
N ALA A 210 -19.54 -34.96 26.15
CA ALA A 210 -20.20 -34.67 24.90
C ALA A 210 -21.69 -34.82 25.14
N ALA A 211 -22.41 -33.70 25.22
CA ALA A 211 -23.85 -33.74 25.03
C ALA A 211 -24.11 -34.43 23.70
N PRO A 212 -25.07 -35.33 23.56
CA PRO A 212 -25.34 -36.05 22.33
C PRO A 212 -25.63 -35.02 21.23
N ALA A 213 -24.91 -35.11 20.12
CA ALA A 213 -25.10 -34.26 18.94
C ALA A 213 -26.58 -34.17 18.63
N SER A 214 -27.11 -32.97 18.46
CA SER A 214 -28.53 -32.75 18.22
C SER A 214 -28.97 -33.59 16.99
N GLU A 215 -30.17 -34.12 16.98
CA GLU A 215 -30.69 -34.89 15.85
C GLU A 215 -30.52 -34.15 14.52
N ARG A 216 -30.49 -32.84 14.54
CA ARG A 216 -30.29 -31.98 13.40
C ARG A 216 -28.82 -31.99 12.89
N GLU A 217 -27.84 -32.14 13.78
CA GLU A 217 -26.42 -32.28 13.37
C GLU A 217 -26.16 -33.65 12.75
N LYS A 218 -26.78 -34.70 13.28
CA LYS A 218 -26.71 -36.05 12.70
C LYS A 218 -27.38 -36.12 11.32
N SER A 219 -28.51 -35.43 11.16
CA SER A 219 -29.21 -35.31 9.86
C SER A 219 -28.36 -34.56 8.84
N LEU A 220 -27.74 -33.46 9.18
CA LEU A 220 -26.85 -32.69 8.31
C LEU A 220 -25.58 -33.46 7.95
N GLN A 221 -25.03 -34.23 8.87
CA GLN A 221 -23.86 -35.07 8.58
C GLN A 221 -24.23 -36.20 7.59
N MET A 222 -25.37 -36.84 7.75
CA MET A 222 -25.82 -37.83 6.79
C MET A 222 -26.12 -37.28 5.39
N GLU A 223 -26.71 -36.05 5.30
CA GLU A 223 -26.88 -35.38 4.02
C GLU A 223 -25.55 -35.02 3.35
N LEU A 224 -24.59 -34.56 4.12
CA LEU A 224 -23.24 -34.23 3.65
C LEU A 224 -22.51 -35.45 3.10
N GLU A 225 -22.61 -36.59 3.77
CA GLU A 225 -22.04 -37.88 3.28
C GLU A 225 -22.74 -38.34 2.00
N LYS A 226 -24.06 -38.21 1.91
CA LYS A 226 -24.84 -38.57 0.72
C LYS A 226 -24.44 -37.77 -0.51
N VAL A 227 -24.35 -36.43 -0.36
CA VAL A 227 -23.87 -35.52 -1.42
C VAL A 227 -22.44 -35.81 -1.82
N ARG A 228 -21.60 -36.17 -0.87
CA ARG A 228 -20.19 -36.55 -1.15
C ARG A 228 -20.08 -37.84 -1.94
N HIS A 229 -20.94 -38.80 -1.66
CA HIS A 229 -21.00 -40.05 -2.39
C HIS A 229 -21.52 -39.84 -3.82
N GLU A 230 -22.56 -39.05 -4.02
CA GLU A 230 -23.07 -38.67 -5.35
C GLU A 230 -22.02 -37.92 -6.19
N LEU A 231 -21.29 -36.98 -5.58
CA LEU A 231 -20.22 -36.26 -6.25
C LEU A 231 -19.10 -37.18 -6.73
N ASN A 232 -18.75 -38.17 -5.92
CA ASN A 232 -17.73 -39.14 -6.30
C ASN A 232 -18.20 -40.08 -7.41
N SER A 233 -19.49 -40.50 -7.42
CA SER A 233 -20.05 -41.31 -8.50
C SER A 233 -20.07 -40.57 -9.83
N LEU A 234 -20.52 -39.31 -9.85
CA LEU A 234 -20.52 -38.47 -11.03
C LEU A 234 -19.09 -38.17 -11.55
N ARG A 235 -18.12 -38.07 -10.64
CA ARG A 235 -16.72 -37.90 -11.01
C ARG A 235 -16.15 -39.15 -11.69
N ASN A 236 -16.51 -40.34 -11.20
CA ASN A 236 -16.10 -41.58 -11.79
C ASN A 236 -16.79 -41.87 -13.15
N GLU A 237 -18.06 -41.50 -13.30
CA GLU A 237 -18.74 -41.55 -14.59
C GLU A 237 -18.11 -40.65 -15.65
N LYS A 238 -17.72 -39.44 -15.25
CA LYS A 238 -17.00 -38.49 -16.15
C LYS A 238 -15.65 -39.06 -16.59
N VAL A 239 -14.91 -39.67 -15.68
CA VAL A 239 -13.60 -40.30 -16.00
C VAL A 239 -13.77 -41.48 -16.93
N SER A 240 -14.78 -42.35 -16.73
CA SER A 240 -15.06 -43.46 -17.62
C SER A 240 -15.56 -43.02 -19.00
N ALA A 241 -16.40 -41.99 -19.07
CA ALA A 241 -16.87 -41.42 -20.35
C ALA A 241 -15.75 -40.73 -21.16
N GLN A 242 -14.71 -40.21 -20.52
CA GLN A 242 -13.53 -39.69 -21.23
C GLN A 242 -12.59 -40.78 -21.74
N GLN A 243 -12.57 -41.96 -21.12
CA GLN A 243 -11.75 -43.12 -21.58
C GLN A 243 -12.36 -43.83 -22.78
N THR A 244 -13.70 -43.84 -22.96
CA THR A 244 -14.37 -44.42 -24.11
C THR A 244 -14.37 -43.56 -25.38
N HIS A 245 -13.83 -42.34 -25.35
CA HIS A 245 -13.70 -41.46 -26.53
C HIS A 245 -12.29 -41.50 -27.15
N PHE A 246 -11.39 -42.38 -26.66
CA PHE A 246 -10.01 -42.53 -27.15
C PHE A 246 -9.68 -43.95 -27.66
N GLU A 247 -10.68 -44.80 -27.91
CA GLU A 247 -10.60 -45.98 -28.74
C GLU A 247 -11.44 -45.75 -30.03
#